data_39795843d7c2bf7c8323b8bc2fd2e009
#
_entry.id   39795843d7c2bf7c8323b8bc2fd2e009
#
_cell.length_a   1.000
_cell.length_b   1.000
_cell.length_c   1.000
_cell.angle_alpha   90.00
_cell.angle_beta   90.00
_cell.angle_gamma   90.00
#
_symmetry.space_group_name_H-M   'P 1'
#
loop_
_entity.id
_entity.type
_entity.pdbx_description
1 polymer ?
#
loop_
_entity_poly.entity_id
_entity_poly.type
_entity_poly.pdbx_seq_one_letter_code
_entity_poly.pdbx_strand_id
1 'polypeptide(L)'
;TLEQIQINGIKQIEKQDMAIAKKAGCDIKLIARSNYEDNNYKAAVEPVILKQNSIFAQVSDAYNIGMAKGDNLSEVSFYGEGAGRYATANAVVSDLLDIYNHEAIEHLAVDFSSTKVNPILADYYVRLNDTNKIEELKAKLSAYNLINLHKGAFIAEKITSSEIKNYADEINVANQNYFIARLDDALIPSELL
;
A
#
# COMPACT_ATOMS: atom_id res chain seq x y z
N THR A 1 -17.35 0.89 -3.66
CA THR A 1 -17.34 -0.49 -3.13
C THR A 1 -15.90 -0.93 -2.92
N LEU A 2 -15.66 -1.94 -2.07
CA LEU A 2 -14.33 -2.52 -1.81
C LEU A 2 -13.66 -3.04 -3.09
N GLU A 3 -14.44 -3.48 -4.07
CA GLU A 3 -13.96 -3.96 -5.37
C GLU A 3 -13.26 -2.88 -6.22
N GLN A 4 -13.51 -1.61 -5.93
CA GLN A 4 -12.89 -0.48 -6.63
C GLN A 4 -11.55 -0.05 -6.02
N ILE A 5 -11.21 -0.57 -4.84
CA ILE A 5 -9.98 -0.23 -4.12
C ILE A 5 -8.88 -1.22 -4.50
N GLN A 6 -7.70 -0.71 -4.82
CA GLN A 6 -6.53 -1.57 -5.04
C GLN A 6 -6.08 -2.17 -3.70
N ILE A 7 -6.13 -3.51 -3.59
CA ILE A 7 -5.74 -4.22 -2.36
C ILE A 7 -4.63 -5.22 -2.67
N ASN A 8 -3.47 -5.02 -2.05
CA ASN A 8 -2.34 -5.95 -2.05
C ASN A 8 -1.98 -6.29 -0.60
N GLY A 9 -1.85 -7.58 -0.31
CA GLY A 9 -1.49 -8.04 1.03
C GLY A 9 0.02 -8.20 1.23
N ILE A 10 0.40 -8.49 2.48
CA ILE A 10 1.79 -8.74 2.90
C ILE A 10 2.10 -10.22 3.14
N LYS A 11 1.14 -11.13 2.88
CA LYS A 11 1.33 -12.57 3.17
C LYS A 11 2.45 -13.21 2.35
N GLN A 12 2.74 -12.67 1.17
CA GLN A 12 3.73 -13.20 0.25
C GLN A 12 5.10 -12.53 0.38
N ILE A 13 5.28 -11.62 1.35
CA ILE A 13 6.58 -11.01 1.60
C ILE A 13 7.58 -12.07 2.08
N GLU A 14 8.77 -12.07 1.52
CA GLU A 14 9.85 -12.96 1.86
C GLU A 14 11.08 -12.21 2.37
N LYS A 15 12.00 -12.94 3.00
CA LYS A 15 13.26 -12.36 3.51
C LYS A 15 14.07 -11.65 2.43
N GLN A 16 14.02 -12.14 1.19
CA GLN A 16 14.72 -11.53 0.07
C GLN A 16 14.15 -10.14 -0.27
N ASP A 17 12.83 -9.94 -0.21
CA ASP A 17 12.19 -8.64 -0.48
C ASP A 17 12.65 -7.61 0.55
N MET A 18 12.64 -8.01 1.83
CA MET A 18 13.11 -7.18 2.94
C MET A 18 14.63 -6.87 2.83
N ALA A 19 15.43 -7.84 2.38
CA ALA A 19 16.87 -7.66 2.22
C ALA A 19 17.20 -6.66 1.10
N ILE A 20 16.47 -6.70 -0.01
CA ILE A 20 16.60 -5.74 -1.12
C ILE A 20 16.25 -4.33 -0.64
N ALA A 21 15.08 -4.17 -0.03
CA ALA A 21 14.66 -2.89 0.51
C ALA A 21 15.71 -2.33 1.49
N LYS A 22 16.20 -3.16 2.40
CA LYS A 22 17.20 -2.77 3.40
C LYS A 22 18.53 -2.36 2.78
N LYS A 23 19.01 -3.09 1.74
CA LYS A 23 20.23 -2.75 1.01
C LYS A 23 20.14 -1.36 0.36
N ALA A 24 18.94 -1.00 -0.10
CA ALA A 24 18.63 0.32 -0.67
C ALA A 24 18.31 1.41 0.38
N GLY A 25 18.50 1.14 1.68
CA GLY A 25 18.15 2.09 2.74
C GLY A 25 16.63 2.32 2.88
N CYS A 26 15.84 1.30 2.53
CA CYS A 26 14.38 1.32 2.52
C CYS A 26 13.80 0.29 3.51
N ASP A 27 12.53 0.49 3.84
CA ASP A 27 11.69 -0.47 4.56
C ASP A 27 10.41 -0.74 3.78
N ILE A 28 9.73 -1.85 4.10
CA ILE A 28 8.43 -2.20 3.51
C ILE A 28 7.35 -2.03 4.58
N LYS A 29 6.36 -1.20 4.32
CA LYS A 29 5.21 -0.97 5.21
C LYS A 29 3.91 -1.21 4.48
N LEU A 30 2.90 -1.71 5.20
CA LEU A 30 1.52 -1.76 4.68
C LEU A 30 0.88 -0.41 4.90
N ILE A 31 0.50 0.25 3.81
CA ILE A 31 -0.07 1.61 3.85
C ILE A 31 -1.45 1.59 3.20
N ALA A 32 -2.43 2.10 3.94
CA ALA A 32 -3.73 2.49 3.38
C ALA A 32 -3.66 3.97 3.01
N ARG A 33 -4.05 4.30 1.77
CA ARG A 33 -4.12 5.69 1.33
C ARG A 33 -5.35 5.96 0.49
N SER A 34 -5.84 7.18 0.59
CA SER A 34 -6.83 7.71 -0.34
C SER A 34 -6.48 9.13 -0.71
N ASN A 35 -6.81 9.51 -1.93
CA ASN A 35 -6.69 10.89 -2.42
C ASN A 35 -7.99 11.26 -3.14
N TYR A 36 -8.44 12.49 -2.94
CA TYR A 36 -9.58 13.07 -3.65
C TYR A 36 -9.09 14.27 -4.45
N GLU A 37 -9.21 14.18 -5.76
CA GLU A 37 -8.75 15.19 -6.69
C GLU A 37 -9.65 15.19 -7.92
N ASP A 38 -10.05 16.35 -8.41
CA ASP A 38 -10.89 16.51 -9.61
C ASP A 38 -12.17 15.67 -9.60
N ASN A 39 -12.86 15.64 -8.46
CA ASN A 39 -14.08 14.86 -8.25
C ASN A 39 -13.91 13.34 -8.39
N ASN A 40 -12.68 12.84 -8.26
CA ASN A 40 -12.34 11.42 -8.32
C ASN A 40 -11.62 10.99 -7.05
N TYR A 41 -11.89 9.78 -6.61
CA TYR A 41 -11.12 9.14 -5.55
C TYR A 41 -10.09 8.17 -6.15
N LYS A 42 -8.93 8.13 -5.51
CA LYS A 42 -7.94 7.07 -5.68
C LYS A 42 -7.73 6.45 -4.32
N ALA A 43 -7.85 5.15 -4.19
CA ALA A 43 -7.67 4.47 -2.91
C ALA A 43 -6.92 3.16 -3.09
N ALA A 44 -6.02 2.87 -2.16
CA ALA A 44 -5.29 1.61 -2.12
C ALA A 44 -4.94 1.20 -0.69
N VAL A 45 -4.84 -0.10 -0.46
CA VAL A 45 -4.19 -0.71 0.70
C VAL A 45 -3.14 -1.67 0.17
N GLU A 46 -1.87 -1.33 0.33
CA GLU A 46 -0.79 -2.07 -0.32
C GLU A 46 0.55 -1.97 0.43
N PRO A 47 1.44 -2.97 0.27
CA PRO A 47 2.82 -2.82 0.70
C PRO A 47 3.49 -1.70 -0.09
N VAL A 48 4.24 -0.85 0.62
CA VAL A 48 5.00 0.25 0.02
C VAL A 48 6.45 0.13 0.45
N ILE A 49 7.37 0.19 -0.52
CA ILE A 49 8.80 0.34 -0.29
C ILE A 49 9.09 1.83 -0.18
N LEU A 50 9.62 2.27 0.95
CA LEU A 50 9.88 3.68 1.25
C LEU A 50 11.20 3.86 1.99
N LYS A 51 11.79 5.04 1.83
CA LYS A 51 13.09 5.36 2.46
C LYS A 51 12.98 5.30 3.99
N GLN A 52 14.02 4.81 4.67
CA GLN A 52 14.05 4.66 6.13
C GLN A 52 13.91 5.99 6.88
N ASN A 53 14.22 7.12 6.26
CA ASN A 53 14.02 8.44 6.83
C ASN A 53 12.58 8.97 6.69
N SER A 54 11.68 8.22 6.03
CA SER A 54 10.26 8.54 5.99
C SER A 54 9.62 8.37 7.36
N ILE A 55 8.71 9.28 7.73
CA ILE A 55 7.93 9.19 8.97
C ILE A 55 7.15 7.87 9.06
N PHE A 56 6.67 7.35 7.95
CA PHE A 56 5.96 6.06 7.90
C PHE A 56 6.89 4.87 8.14
N ALA A 57 8.16 4.94 7.68
CA ALA A 57 9.13 3.88 7.90
C ALA A 57 9.50 3.73 9.38
N GLN A 58 9.50 4.83 10.12
CA GLN A 58 9.88 4.87 11.53
C GLN A 58 8.81 4.31 12.47
N VAL A 59 7.59 4.10 11.99
CA VAL A 59 6.52 3.50 12.78
C VAL A 59 6.81 2.02 13.01
N SER A 60 6.87 1.58 14.26
CA SER A 60 7.20 0.20 14.63
C SER A 60 6.31 -0.31 15.77
N ASP A 61 6.38 -1.61 16.00
CA ASP A 61 5.70 -2.31 17.10
C ASP A 61 4.17 -2.09 17.09
N ALA A 62 3.61 -1.64 18.20
CA ALA A 62 2.18 -1.39 18.36
C ALA A 62 1.73 0.00 17.89
N TYR A 63 2.66 0.83 17.40
CA TYR A 63 2.33 2.19 16.99
C TYR A 63 1.74 2.24 15.59
N ASN A 64 0.87 3.21 15.39
CA ASN A 64 0.27 3.55 14.12
C ASN A 64 0.48 5.04 13.84
N ILE A 65 0.46 5.41 12.57
CA ILE A 65 0.41 6.79 12.13
C ILE A 65 -0.71 6.97 11.11
N GLY A 66 -1.50 8.01 11.30
CA GLY A 66 -2.45 8.51 10.30
C GLY A 66 -2.02 9.91 9.88
N MET A 67 -2.05 10.20 8.59
CA MET A 67 -1.73 11.52 8.04
C MET A 67 -2.90 12.03 7.21
N ALA A 68 -3.26 13.28 7.40
CA ALA A 68 -4.22 13.99 6.58
C ALA A 68 -3.55 15.24 5.97
N LYS A 69 -3.80 15.47 4.68
CA LYS A 69 -3.33 16.63 3.94
C LYS A 69 -4.47 17.24 3.15
N GLY A 70 -4.54 18.56 3.12
CA GLY A 70 -5.55 19.29 2.37
C GLY A 70 -5.15 20.74 2.19
N ASP A 71 -5.81 21.45 1.27
CA ASP A 71 -5.46 22.81 0.87
C ASP A 71 -5.43 23.79 2.05
N ASN A 72 -6.37 23.66 2.99
CA ASN A 72 -6.48 24.52 4.17
C ASN A 72 -5.87 23.91 5.43
N LEU A 73 -5.50 22.62 5.41
CA LEU A 73 -5.01 21.89 6.58
C LEU A 73 -3.48 21.76 6.59
N SER A 74 -2.82 22.04 5.43
CA SER A 74 -1.43 21.65 5.24
C SER A 74 -1.26 20.14 5.42
N GLU A 75 -0.49 19.73 6.41
CA GLU A 75 -0.27 18.34 6.75
C GLU A 75 -0.38 18.16 8.26
N VAL A 76 -1.22 17.22 8.70
CA VAL A 76 -1.40 16.85 10.09
C VAL A 76 -1.19 15.35 10.24
N SER A 77 -0.41 14.96 11.24
CA SER A 77 -0.15 13.57 11.56
C SER A 77 -0.61 13.24 12.97
N PHE A 78 -1.22 12.08 13.12
CA PHE A 78 -1.62 11.48 14.38
C PHE A 78 -0.79 10.23 14.61
N TYR A 79 -0.03 10.20 15.70
CA TYR A 79 0.84 9.09 16.04
C TYR A 79 0.52 8.58 17.44
N GLY A 80 0.36 7.27 17.59
CA GLY A 80 0.03 6.66 18.86
C GLY A 80 -0.04 5.14 18.82
N GLU A 81 -0.20 4.54 19.99
CA GLU A 81 -0.40 3.11 20.11
C GLU A 81 -1.77 2.71 19.55
N GLY A 82 -1.78 1.89 18.48
CA GLY A 82 -2.99 1.32 17.90
C GLY A 82 -3.37 -0.04 18.47
N ALA A 83 -2.51 -0.62 19.32
CA ALA A 83 -2.72 -1.92 19.97
C ALA A 83 -2.06 -1.94 21.34
N GLY A 84 -2.39 -2.96 22.15
CA GLY A 84 -1.84 -3.12 23.48
C GLY A 84 -2.91 -2.99 24.57
N ARG A 85 -2.60 -3.52 25.74
CA ARG A 85 -3.56 -3.62 26.86
C ARG A 85 -4.16 -2.27 27.25
N TYR A 86 -3.34 -1.25 27.38
CA TYR A 86 -3.78 0.07 27.85
C TYR A 86 -4.53 0.85 26.78
N ALA A 87 -4.04 0.84 25.54
CA ALA A 87 -4.70 1.50 24.42
C ALA A 87 -6.10 0.89 24.18
N THR A 88 -6.22 -0.43 24.20
CA THR A 88 -7.52 -1.12 24.05
C THR A 88 -8.44 -0.84 25.23
N ALA A 89 -7.95 -0.89 26.47
CA ALA A 89 -8.75 -0.59 27.65
C ALA A 89 -9.26 0.86 27.64
N ASN A 90 -8.42 1.81 27.24
CA ASN A 90 -8.81 3.21 27.11
C ASN A 90 -9.93 3.40 26.08
N ALA A 91 -9.82 2.76 24.91
CA ALA A 91 -10.86 2.81 23.88
C ALA A 91 -12.21 2.29 24.41
N VAL A 92 -12.20 1.12 25.07
CA VAL A 92 -13.42 0.55 25.68
C VAL A 92 -14.05 1.48 26.72
N VAL A 93 -13.22 2.09 27.58
CA VAL A 93 -13.72 3.04 28.60
C VAL A 93 -14.28 4.29 27.94
N SER A 94 -13.64 4.82 26.91
CA SER A 94 -14.15 5.96 26.15
C SER A 94 -15.52 5.66 25.53
N ASP A 95 -15.66 4.52 24.85
CA ASP A 95 -16.93 4.08 24.25
C ASP A 95 -18.05 3.95 25.31
N LEU A 96 -17.72 3.44 26.50
CA LEU A 96 -18.69 3.36 27.59
C LEU A 96 -19.11 4.74 28.12
N LEU A 97 -18.19 5.69 28.18
CA LEU A 97 -18.49 7.07 28.58
C LEU A 97 -19.36 7.77 27.53
N ASP A 98 -19.08 7.58 26.24
CA ASP A 98 -19.87 8.14 25.16
C ASP A 98 -21.33 7.61 25.19
N ILE A 99 -21.51 6.31 25.43
CA ILE A 99 -22.81 5.70 25.62
C ILE A 99 -23.52 6.28 26.87
N TYR A 100 -22.79 6.42 27.97
CA TYR A 100 -23.36 6.99 29.22
C TYR A 100 -23.79 8.43 29.05
N ASN A 101 -23.01 9.22 28.33
CA ASN A 101 -23.32 10.64 28.07
C ASN A 101 -24.35 10.81 26.95
N HIS A 102 -24.85 9.73 26.36
CA HIS A 102 -25.77 9.76 25.19
C HIS A 102 -25.20 10.54 23.99
N GLU A 103 -23.88 10.54 23.83
CA GLU A 103 -23.22 11.10 22.66
C GLU A 103 -23.43 10.15 21.48
N ALA A 104 -24.50 10.37 20.73
CA ALA A 104 -24.71 9.65 19.48
C ALA A 104 -23.71 10.17 18.45
N ILE A 105 -22.82 9.29 17.98
CA ILE A 105 -22.01 9.58 16.78
C ILE A 105 -22.99 9.61 15.60
N GLU A 106 -23.37 10.80 15.14
CA GLU A 106 -24.06 10.94 13.87
C GLU A 106 -23.08 10.52 12.75
N HIS A 107 -23.25 9.32 12.27
CA HIS A 107 -22.59 8.93 11.04
C HIS A 107 -23.20 9.77 9.91
N LEU A 108 -22.46 10.79 9.46
CA LEU A 108 -22.83 11.48 8.23
C LEU A 108 -22.84 10.45 7.10
N ALA A 109 -24.04 10.09 6.66
CA ALA A 109 -24.22 9.23 5.50
C ALA A 109 -23.77 10.02 4.26
N VAL A 110 -22.51 9.86 3.87
CA VAL A 110 -21.99 10.43 2.62
C VAL A 110 -22.40 9.50 1.50
N ASP A 111 -23.17 10.02 0.56
CA ASP A 111 -23.53 9.27 -0.65
C ASP A 111 -22.36 9.27 -1.62
N PHE A 112 -21.71 8.11 -1.73
CA PHE A 112 -20.61 7.87 -2.67
C PHE A 112 -21.10 7.22 -3.99
N SER A 113 -22.39 7.13 -4.24
CA SER A 113 -22.95 6.40 -5.39
C SER A 113 -22.53 6.97 -6.74
N SER A 114 -22.27 8.27 -6.82
CA SER A 114 -21.81 8.96 -8.02
C SER A 114 -20.29 9.10 -8.14
N THR A 115 -19.53 8.64 -7.15
CA THR A 115 -18.09 8.84 -7.07
C THR A 115 -17.34 7.73 -7.80
N LYS A 116 -16.48 8.10 -8.73
CA LYS A 116 -15.56 7.16 -9.39
C LYS A 116 -14.32 6.98 -8.55
N VAL A 117 -13.91 5.73 -8.39
CA VAL A 117 -12.58 5.39 -7.86
C VAL A 117 -11.69 5.06 -9.04
N ASN A 118 -10.68 5.88 -9.28
CA ASN A 118 -9.71 5.67 -10.35
C ASN A 118 -8.55 4.81 -9.85
N PRO A 119 -7.96 3.99 -10.71
CA PRO A 119 -6.77 3.23 -10.37
C PRO A 119 -5.58 4.16 -10.10
N ILE A 120 -4.67 3.70 -9.25
CA ILE A 120 -3.42 4.40 -8.96
C ILE A 120 -2.34 3.89 -9.88
N LEU A 121 -1.82 4.76 -10.73
CA LEU A 121 -0.61 4.50 -11.52
C LEU A 121 0.61 4.79 -10.63
N ALA A 122 1.52 3.83 -10.54
CA ALA A 122 2.75 3.95 -9.77
C ALA A 122 3.82 3.00 -10.30
N ASP A 123 5.01 3.07 -9.72
CA ASP A 123 6.06 2.11 -9.96
C ASP A 123 5.96 0.98 -8.95
N TYR A 124 6.05 -0.26 -9.42
CA TYR A 124 5.87 -1.44 -8.60
C TYR A 124 7.08 -2.38 -8.67
N TYR A 125 7.58 -2.75 -7.51
CA TYR A 125 8.41 -3.93 -7.31
C TYR A 125 7.54 -5.17 -7.48
N VAL A 126 7.98 -6.08 -8.33
CA VAL A 126 7.29 -7.35 -8.62
C VAL A 126 8.28 -8.50 -8.48
N ARG A 127 7.95 -9.47 -7.64
CA ARG A 127 8.72 -10.71 -7.49
C ARG A 127 7.82 -11.92 -7.72
N LEU A 128 8.32 -12.87 -8.51
CA LEU A 128 7.70 -14.17 -8.71
C LEU A 128 8.54 -15.27 -8.04
N ASN A 129 7.87 -16.22 -7.39
CA ASN A 129 8.51 -17.39 -6.80
C ASN A 129 8.96 -18.38 -7.89
N ASP A 130 8.13 -18.54 -8.95
CA ASP A 130 8.48 -19.32 -10.13
C ASP A 130 9.24 -18.44 -11.13
N THR A 131 10.56 -18.58 -11.11
CA THR A 131 11.44 -17.81 -12.01
C THR A 131 11.27 -18.17 -13.49
N ASN A 132 10.67 -19.32 -13.81
CA ASN A 132 10.40 -19.68 -15.22
C ASN A 132 9.26 -18.84 -15.81
N LYS A 133 8.36 -18.34 -14.96
CA LYS A 133 7.23 -17.49 -15.34
C LYS A 133 7.58 -16.00 -15.47
N ILE A 134 8.76 -15.60 -15.01
CA ILE A 134 9.13 -14.17 -14.96
C ILE A 134 9.26 -13.57 -16.36
N GLU A 135 9.89 -14.28 -17.28
CA GLU A 135 10.06 -13.80 -18.65
C GLU A 135 8.71 -13.78 -19.41
N GLU A 136 7.82 -14.72 -19.09
CA GLU A 136 6.46 -14.74 -19.64
C GLU A 136 5.66 -13.52 -19.16
N LEU A 137 5.74 -13.17 -17.85
CA LEU A 137 5.10 -11.99 -17.31
C LEU A 137 5.70 -10.70 -17.89
N LYS A 138 7.02 -10.59 -17.99
CA LYS A 138 7.68 -9.44 -18.61
C LYS A 138 7.28 -9.26 -20.07
N ALA A 139 7.12 -10.34 -20.83
CA ALA A 139 6.65 -10.27 -22.21
C ALA A 139 5.22 -9.69 -22.30
N LYS A 140 4.34 -10.05 -21.38
CA LYS A 140 3.00 -9.44 -21.25
C LYS A 140 3.05 -7.96 -20.88
N LEU A 141 4.01 -7.58 -20.05
CA LEU A 141 4.24 -6.21 -19.60
C LEU A 141 5.15 -5.40 -20.54
N SER A 142 5.42 -5.86 -21.77
CA SER A 142 6.36 -5.24 -22.69
C SER A 142 5.99 -3.79 -23.13
N ALA A 143 4.75 -3.37 -22.92
CA ALA A 143 4.32 -1.99 -23.13
C ALA A 143 4.80 -1.00 -22.06
N TYR A 144 5.30 -1.51 -20.94
CA TYR A 144 5.78 -0.73 -19.79
C TYR A 144 7.30 -0.73 -19.73
N ASN A 145 7.87 0.29 -19.07
CA ASN A 145 9.30 0.27 -18.77
C ASN A 145 9.56 -0.71 -17.62
N LEU A 146 10.46 -1.69 -17.87
CA LEU A 146 10.80 -2.72 -16.90
C LEU A 146 12.28 -2.63 -16.53
N ILE A 147 12.55 -2.55 -15.24
CA ILE A 147 13.91 -2.51 -14.68
C ILE A 147 14.19 -3.84 -13.98
N ASN A 148 15.14 -4.59 -14.51
CA ASN A 148 15.54 -5.87 -13.90
C ASN A 148 16.35 -5.61 -12.63
N LEU A 149 15.97 -6.25 -11.52
CA LEU A 149 16.71 -6.16 -10.26
C LEU A 149 17.65 -7.36 -10.09
N HIS A 150 17.09 -8.51 -9.80
CA HIS A 150 17.82 -9.76 -9.62
C HIS A 150 16.94 -10.92 -10.11
N LYS A 151 17.46 -12.13 -10.01
CA LYS A 151 16.75 -13.34 -10.42
C LYS A 151 15.40 -13.45 -9.68
N GLY A 152 14.31 -13.36 -10.42
CA GLY A 152 12.95 -13.49 -9.90
C GLY A 152 12.24 -12.16 -9.58
N ALA A 153 12.89 -10.98 -9.72
CA ALA A 153 12.27 -9.69 -9.46
C ALA A 153 12.63 -8.60 -10.47
N PHE A 154 11.70 -7.66 -10.65
CA PHE A 154 11.86 -6.48 -11.50
C PHE A 154 10.98 -5.33 -10.97
N ILE A 155 11.19 -4.14 -11.51
CA ILE A 155 10.28 -3.00 -11.33
C ILE A 155 9.53 -2.79 -12.63
N ALA A 156 8.22 -2.56 -12.52
CA ALA A 156 7.36 -2.10 -13.62
C ALA A 156 6.93 -0.66 -13.31
N GLU A 157 7.24 0.26 -14.23
CA GLU A 157 6.96 1.69 -14.03
C GLU A 157 5.61 2.09 -14.61
N LYS A 158 4.94 3.04 -13.94
CA LYS A 158 3.69 3.69 -14.38
C LYS A 158 2.57 2.73 -14.76
N ILE A 159 2.36 1.74 -13.96
CA ILE A 159 1.35 0.70 -14.12
C ILE A 159 0.42 0.66 -12.91
N THR A 160 -0.73 0.00 -13.00
CA THR A 160 -1.57 -0.31 -11.84
C THR A 160 -1.26 -1.70 -11.29
N SER A 161 -1.39 -1.90 -9.99
CA SER A 161 -1.22 -3.24 -9.42
C SER A 161 -2.27 -4.24 -9.94
N SER A 162 -3.44 -3.76 -10.36
CA SER A 162 -4.50 -4.58 -10.94
C SER A 162 -4.09 -5.13 -12.31
N GLU A 163 -3.42 -4.33 -13.15
CA GLU A 163 -2.90 -4.81 -14.44
C GLU A 163 -1.83 -5.88 -14.25
N ILE A 164 -0.91 -5.69 -13.30
CA ILE A 164 0.11 -6.70 -12.99
C ILE A 164 -0.56 -8.03 -12.59
N LYS A 165 -1.59 -7.96 -11.72
CA LYS A 165 -2.34 -9.14 -11.29
C LYS A 165 -3.05 -9.82 -12.45
N ASN A 166 -3.75 -9.07 -13.29
CA ASN A 166 -4.45 -9.62 -14.45
C ASN A 166 -3.50 -10.39 -15.38
N TYR A 167 -2.32 -9.82 -15.67
CA TYR A 167 -1.32 -10.51 -16.49
C TYR A 167 -0.71 -11.74 -15.79
N ALA A 168 -0.53 -11.69 -14.46
CA ALA A 168 -0.07 -12.83 -13.69
C ALA A 168 -1.12 -13.98 -13.72
N ASP A 169 -2.39 -13.63 -13.63
CA ASP A 169 -3.50 -14.60 -13.72
C ASP A 169 -3.59 -15.22 -15.14
N GLU A 170 -3.41 -14.43 -16.20
CA GLU A 170 -3.37 -14.92 -17.59
C GLU A 170 -2.30 -15.99 -17.83
N ILE A 171 -1.16 -15.88 -17.16
CA ILE A 171 -0.07 -16.86 -17.25
C ILE A 171 -0.14 -17.94 -16.16
N ASN A 172 -1.28 -18.06 -15.48
CA ASN A 172 -1.53 -19.02 -14.40
C ASN A 172 -0.50 -18.96 -13.26
N VAL A 173 -0.11 -17.77 -12.84
CA VAL A 173 0.63 -17.55 -11.60
C VAL A 173 -0.37 -17.34 -10.47
N ALA A 174 -0.49 -18.33 -9.59
CA ALA A 174 -1.40 -18.23 -8.44
C ALA A 174 -1.03 -17.03 -7.54
N ASN A 175 -2.03 -16.38 -6.97
CA ASN A 175 -1.89 -15.22 -6.08
C ASN A 175 -0.91 -15.40 -4.90
N GLN A 176 -0.58 -16.65 -4.56
CA GLN A 176 0.38 -16.98 -3.49
C GLN A 176 1.83 -17.06 -3.97
N ASN A 177 2.07 -16.96 -5.28
CA ASN A 177 3.37 -17.18 -5.91
C ASN A 177 4.05 -15.90 -6.38
N TYR A 178 3.50 -14.73 -6.06
CA TYR A 178 4.14 -13.45 -6.34
C TYR A 178 3.93 -12.44 -5.21
N PHE A 179 4.80 -11.47 -5.15
CA PHE A 179 4.71 -10.32 -4.26
C PHE A 179 4.80 -9.04 -5.06
N ILE A 180 3.91 -8.10 -4.78
CA ILE A 180 3.86 -6.77 -5.40
C ILE A 180 3.94 -5.74 -4.29
N ALA A 181 4.85 -4.79 -4.41
CA ALA A 181 4.96 -3.64 -3.52
C ALA A 181 5.12 -2.36 -4.34
N ARG A 182 4.35 -1.34 -4.00
CA ARG A 182 4.50 -0.02 -4.61
C ARG A 182 5.82 0.63 -4.17
N LEU A 183 6.46 1.35 -5.07
CA LEU A 183 7.54 2.26 -4.72
C LEU A 183 6.96 3.59 -4.24
N ASP A 184 7.47 4.13 -3.14
CA ASP A 184 7.13 5.49 -2.71
C ASP A 184 7.54 6.52 -3.77
N ASP A 185 6.76 7.59 -3.93
CA ASP A 185 7.00 8.62 -4.96
C ASP A 185 8.35 9.34 -4.80
N ALA A 186 8.93 9.30 -3.58
CA ALA A 186 10.26 9.85 -3.29
C ALA A 186 11.41 8.87 -3.58
N LEU A 187 11.10 7.63 -4.02
CA LEU A 187 12.08 6.61 -4.32
C LEU A 187 12.33 6.51 -5.82
N ILE A 188 13.58 6.65 -6.23
CA ILE A 188 13.97 6.43 -7.63
C ILE A 188 14.13 4.92 -7.84
N PRO A 189 13.48 4.32 -8.87
CA PRO A 189 13.53 2.87 -9.09
C PRO A 189 14.94 2.27 -9.15
N SER A 190 15.91 2.99 -9.69
CA SER A 190 17.32 2.56 -9.76
C SER A 190 18.03 2.48 -8.40
N GLU A 191 17.48 3.06 -7.35
CA GLU A 191 18.03 2.95 -5.98
C GLU A 191 17.88 1.53 -5.40
N LEU A 192 17.02 0.70 -5.99
CA LEU A 192 16.87 -0.72 -5.61
C LEU A 192 17.83 -1.67 -6.33
N LEU A 193 18.64 -1.19 -7.27
CA LEU A 193 19.70 -1.94 -7.95
C LEU A 193 20.91 -2.12 -7.04
#